data_cd6391c38df477e1a523a9d3fff7c7ea
#
_entry.id   cd6391c38df477e1a523a9d3fff7c7ea
#
_cell.length_a   1.000
_cell.length_b   1.000
_cell.length_c   1.000
_cell.angle_alpha   90.00
_cell.angle_beta   90.00
_cell.angle_gamma   90.00
#
_symmetry.space_group_name_H-M   'P 1'
#
loop_
_entity.id
_entity.type
_entity.pdbx_description
1 polymer ?
#
loop_
_entity_poly.entity_id
_entity_poly.type
_entity_poly.pdbx_seq_one_letter_code
_entity_poly.pdbx_strand_id
1 'polypeptide(L)'
;MAEKSVFVIIPCYNESANIRRTLEHLLQVKPSVTAVVIDDGSSDNSADEVRAVTGKNVVLLELPFNCGIGTAVETGLLYALRHNADYAVKFDGDGQHLAEEIDLLLAALDSNEADMAIGSRFVSKIDGFKSTWMRRLGIGFFRMLSWLLTGQAIADSTSGFRAYNQEALKFAARYYPAFDYPEPEENILFLRNKYRIKEIPCRMNLRQGGRSSIRSLKAVYYMIKVALAMTMAALRPPVCERKK
;
A
#
# COMPACT_ATOMS: atom_id res chain seq x y z
N MET A 1 -12.06 20.88 16.16
CA MET A 1 -11.33 20.71 14.87
C MET A 1 -12.21 19.82 14.01
N ALA A 2 -12.37 20.09 12.72
CA ALA A 2 -13.09 19.19 11.83
C ALA A 2 -12.40 17.84 11.81
N GLU A 3 -13.18 16.76 11.81
CA GLU A 3 -12.64 15.40 11.69
C GLU A 3 -12.01 15.24 10.30
N LYS A 4 -10.76 14.77 10.25
CA LYS A 4 -10.04 14.61 8.99
C LYS A 4 -10.63 13.46 8.18
N SER A 5 -10.80 13.67 6.90
CA SER A 5 -11.34 12.69 5.97
C SER A 5 -10.26 11.65 5.63
N VAL A 6 -10.54 10.37 5.91
CA VAL A 6 -9.64 9.24 5.65
C VAL A 6 -10.27 8.31 4.62
N PHE A 7 -9.56 8.10 3.50
CA PHE A 7 -9.95 7.17 2.45
C PHE A 7 -9.08 5.93 2.51
N VAL A 8 -9.69 4.75 2.64
CA VAL A 8 -8.98 3.47 2.66
C VAL A 8 -9.11 2.81 1.30
N ILE A 9 -8.01 2.71 0.59
CA ILE A 9 -7.90 2.20 -0.78
C ILE A 9 -7.65 0.70 -0.73
N ILE A 10 -8.56 -0.09 -1.27
CA ILE A 10 -8.55 -1.55 -1.19
C ILE A 10 -8.56 -2.13 -2.59
N PRO A 11 -7.39 -2.45 -3.18
CA PRO A 11 -7.34 -3.20 -4.42
C PRO A 11 -7.88 -4.62 -4.21
N CYS A 12 -8.72 -5.07 -5.12
CA CYS A 12 -9.41 -6.36 -5.06
C CYS A 12 -9.32 -7.07 -6.40
N TYR A 13 -8.83 -8.32 -6.40
CA TYR A 13 -8.86 -9.20 -7.57
C TYR A 13 -9.01 -10.65 -7.15
N ASN A 14 -10.18 -11.24 -7.43
CA ASN A 14 -10.53 -12.63 -7.07
C ASN A 14 -10.35 -12.88 -5.55
N GLU A 15 -10.93 -12.00 -4.71
CA GLU A 15 -10.89 -12.06 -3.25
C GLU A 15 -12.28 -12.29 -2.62
N SER A 16 -13.21 -12.94 -3.34
CA SER A 16 -14.59 -13.19 -2.87
C SER A 16 -14.65 -13.88 -1.51
N ALA A 17 -13.65 -14.70 -1.18
CA ALA A 17 -13.58 -15.39 0.10
C ALA A 17 -13.26 -14.47 1.30
N ASN A 18 -12.68 -13.29 1.07
CA ASN A 18 -12.11 -12.47 2.14
C ASN A 18 -12.68 -11.05 2.17
N ILE A 19 -12.99 -10.47 1.01
CA ILE A 19 -13.23 -9.02 0.87
C ILE A 19 -14.37 -8.52 1.74
N ARG A 20 -15.50 -9.23 1.79
CA ARG A 20 -16.65 -8.85 2.63
C ARG A 20 -16.27 -8.75 4.10
N ARG A 21 -15.66 -9.81 4.64
CA ARG A 21 -15.23 -9.85 6.06
C ARG A 21 -14.21 -8.77 6.36
N THR A 22 -13.28 -8.50 5.44
CA THR A 22 -12.27 -7.45 5.57
C THR A 22 -12.93 -6.07 5.66
N LEU A 23 -13.93 -5.80 4.82
CA LEU A 23 -14.68 -4.54 4.82
C LEU A 23 -15.53 -4.38 6.08
N GLU A 24 -16.29 -5.42 6.47
CA GLU A 24 -17.12 -5.40 7.68
C GLU A 24 -16.26 -5.11 8.91
N HIS A 25 -15.10 -5.76 9.04
CA HIS A 25 -14.16 -5.52 10.14
C HIS A 25 -13.57 -4.10 10.09
N LEU A 26 -13.14 -3.63 8.91
CA LEU A 26 -12.63 -2.27 8.74
C LEU A 26 -13.66 -1.23 9.20
N LEU A 27 -14.90 -1.33 8.74
CA LEU A 27 -15.96 -0.37 9.07
C LEU A 27 -16.44 -0.49 10.52
N GLN A 28 -16.33 -1.66 11.12
CA GLN A 28 -16.61 -1.84 12.55
C GLN A 28 -15.57 -1.12 13.41
N VAL A 29 -14.29 -1.22 13.06
CA VAL A 29 -13.17 -0.61 13.81
C VAL A 29 -13.03 0.87 13.50
N LYS A 30 -13.29 1.26 12.24
CA LYS A 30 -13.11 2.61 11.70
C LYS A 30 -14.38 3.10 10.98
N PRO A 31 -15.45 3.42 11.71
CA PRO A 31 -16.74 3.76 11.09
C PRO A 31 -16.74 5.09 10.33
N SER A 32 -15.77 5.98 10.57
CA SER A 32 -15.67 7.29 9.91
C SER A 32 -14.87 7.27 8.62
N VAL A 33 -14.17 6.18 8.28
CA VAL A 33 -13.40 6.11 7.03
C VAL A 33 -14.30 5.85 5.82
N THR A 34 -13.86 6.30 4.64
CA THR A 34 -14.46 5.89 3.37
C THR A 34 -13.63 4.75 2.78
N ALA A 35 -14.20 3.55 2.72
CA ALA A 35 -13.58 2.40 2.06
C ALA A 35 -13.81 2.49 0.54
N VAL A 36 -12.74 2.60 -0.23
CA VAL A 36 -12.77 2.59 -1.69
C VAL A 36 -12.20 1.27 -2.17
N VAL A 37 -13.07 0.38 -2.61
CA VAL A 37 -12.68 -0.91 -3.19
C VAL A 37 -12.55 -0.76 -4.68
N ILE A 38 -11.42 -1.17 -5.23
CA ILE A 38 -11.17 -1.19 -6.67
C ILE A 38 -11.12 -2.63 -7.13
N ASP A 39 -12.19 -3.07 -7.75
CA ASP A 39 -12.25 -4.39 -8.38
C ASP A 39 -11.50 -4.37 -9.70
N ASP A 40 -10.37 -5.07 -9.75
CA ASP A 40 -9.48 -5.12 -10.91
C ASP A 40 -9.93 -6.19 -11.92
N GLY A 41 -11.20 -6.15 -12.31
CA GLY A 41 -11.79 -7.08 -13.26
C GLY A 41 -11.83 -8.51 -12.75
N SER A 42 -12.31 -8.72 -11.53
CA SER A 42 -12.48 -10.06 -10.96
C SER A 42 -13.38 -10.95 -11.78
N SER A 43 -13.05 -12.23 -11.85
CA SER A 43 -13.87 -13.26 -12.51
C SER A 43 -14.74 -14.06 -11.53
N ASP A 44 -14.58 -13.81 -10.24
CA ASP A 44 -15.36 -14.41 -9.15
C ASP A 44 -16.42 -13.42 -8.62
N ASN A 45 -17.07 -13.74 -7.50
CA ASN A 45 -18.11 -12.92 -6.90
C ASN A 45 -17.57 -11.75 -6.03
N SER A 46 -16.32 -11.32 -6.22
CA SER A 46 -15.71 -10.27 -5.38
C SER A 46 -16.53 -8.98 -5.36
N ALA A 47 -16.95 -8.48 -6.52
CA ALA A 47 -17.75 -7.26 -6.62
C ALA A 47 -19.10 -7.38 -5.91
N ASP A 48 -19.76 -8.54 -6.01
CA ASP A 48 -21.05 -8.78 -5.35
C ASP A 48 -20.91 -8.88 -3.83
N GLU A 49 -19.82 -9.46 -3.34
CA GLU A 49 -19.49 -9.47 -1.92
C GLU A 49 -19.27 -8.05 -1.36
N VAL A 50 -18.66 -7.15 -2.14
CA VAL A 50 -18.54 -5.73 -1.76
C VAL A 50 -19.90 -5.04 -1.74
N ARG A 51 -20.75 -5.25 -2.76
CA ARG A 51 -22.11 -4.68 -2.83
C ARG A 51 -23.01 -5.16 -1.70
N ALA A 52 -22.76 -6.36 -1.18
CA ALA A 52 -23.50 -6.91 -0.05
C ALA A 52 -23.16 -6.22 1.29
N VAL A 53 -22.03 -5.51 1.38
CA VAL A 53 -21.70 -4.72 2.58
C VAL A 53 -22.57 -3.47 2.61
N THR A 54 -23.50 -3.42 3.55
CA THR A 54 -24.38 -2.28 3.74
C THR A 54 -23.67 -1.16 4.49
N GLY A 55 -23.55 0.03 3.88
CA GLY A 55 -22.97 1.21 4.53
C GLY A 55 -22.80 2.35 3.56
N LYS A 56 -22.96 3.59 4.05
CA LYS A 56 -22.80 4.80 3.21
C LYS A 56 -21.34 5.09 2.86
N ASN A 57 -20.40 4.44 3.53
CA ASN A 57 -18.97 4.76 3.42
C ASN A 57 -18.19 3.72 2.60
N VAL A 58 -18.88 2.94 1.76
CA VAL A 58 -18.25 1.98 0.82
C VAL A 58 -18.49 2.46 -0.60
N VAL A 59 -17.39 2.54 -1.34
CA VAL A 59 -17.38 2.87 -2.77
C VAL A 59 -16.76 1.70 -3.50
N LEU A 60 -17.45 1.18 -4.51
CA LEU A 60 -16.91 0.16 -5.42
C LEU A 60 -16.62 0.81 -6.77
N LEU A 61 -15.38 0.67 -7.22
CA LEU A 61 -14.92 1.05 -8.55
C LEU A 61 -14.54 -0.24 -9.29
N GLU A 62 -15.18 -0.49 -10.44
CA GLU A 62 -14.94 -1.71 -11.23
C GLU A 62 -14.13 -1.35 -12.47
N LEU A 63 -12.97 -1.98 -12.63
CA LEU A 63 -12.17 -1.88 -13.85
C LEU A 63 -12.70 -2.91 -14.88
N PRO A 64 -12.67 -2.56 -16.17
CA PRO A 64 -13.29 -3.42 -17.20
C PRO A 64 -12.52 -4.74 -17.42
N PHE A 65 -11.28 -4.82 -17.01
CA PHE A 65 -10.41 -6.00 -17.09
C PHE A 65 -9.26 -5.86 -16.10
N ASN A 66 -8.53 -6.95 -15.83
CA ASN A 66 -7.38 -6.92 -14.93
C ASN A 66 -6.26 -6.05 -15.50
N CYS A 67 -6.05 -4.90 -14.87
CA CYS A 67 -5.01 -3.91 -15.20
C CYS A 67 -3.77 -4.03 -14.30
N GLY A 68 -3.84 -4.86 -13.26
CA GLY A 68 -2.77 -5.04 -12.27
C GLY A 68 -2.91 -4.14 -11.04
N ILE A 69 -2.32 -4.59 -9.93
CA ILE A 69 -2.45 -3.95 -8.61
C ILE A 69 -2.05 -2.47 -8.62
N GLY A 70 -1.04 -2.10 -9.40
CA GLY A 70 -0.59 -0.70 -9.51
C GLY A 70 -1.70 0.20 -10.03
N THR A 71 -2.37 -0.19 -11.13
CA THR A 71 -3.47 0.58 -11.72
C THR A 71 -4.68 0.64 -10.79
N ALA A 72 -5.00 -0.45 -10.10
CA ALA A 72 -6.08 -0.47 -9.12
C ALA A 72 -5.81 0.53 -7.98
N VAL A 73 -4.60 0.51 -7.40
CA VAL A 73 -4.22 1.45 -6.35
C VAL A 73 -4.22 2.89 -6.86
N GLU A 74 -3.62 3.16 -8.03
CA GLU A 74 -3.63 4.50 -8.65
C GLU A 74 -5.05 5.03 -8.83
N THR A 75 -5.97 4.19 -9.31
CA THR A 75 -7.40 4.55 -9.46
C THR A 75 -8.01 4.97 -8.13
N GLY A 76 -7.75 4.22 -7.05
CA GLY A 76 -8.23 4.56 -5.72
C GLY A 76 -7.62 5.85 -5.15
N LEU A 77 -6.32 6.06 -5.36
CA LEU A 77 -5.63 7.29 -4.95
C LEU A 77 -6.17 8.52 -5.72
N LEU A 78 -6.42 8.37 -7.02
CA LEU A 78 -7.05 9.42 -7.83
C LEU A 78 -8.47 9.72 -7.36
N TYR A 79 -9.24 8.70 -6.98
CA TYR A 79 -10.57 8.89 -6.39
C TYR A 79 -10.50 9.67 -5.09
N ALA A 80 -9.64 9.26 -4.15
CA ALA A 80 -9.44 9.95 -2.88
C ALA A 80 -9.01 11.42 -3.08
N LEU A 81 -8.09 11.67 -3.99
CA LEU A 81 -7.63 13.02 -4.32
C LEU A 81 -8.77 13.91 -4.86
N ARG A 82 -9.59 13.37 -5.77
CA ARG A 82 -10.76 14.12 -6.33
C ARG A 82 -11.83 14.43 -5.30
N HIS A 83 -11.90 13.65 -4.22
CA HIS A 83 -12.84 13.87 -3.12
C HIS A 83 -12.19 14.60 -1.93
N ASN A 84 -11.03 15.27 -2.16
CA ASN A 84 -10.33 16.09 -1.18
C ASN A 84 -10.01 15.34 0.13
N ALA A 85 -9.56 14.09 0.03
CA ALA A 85 -9.12 13.32 1.17
C ALA A 85 -7.97 14.03 1.89
N ASP A 86 -8.04 14.11 3.24
CA ASP A 86 -6.91 14.57 4.06
C ASP A 86 -5.83 13.49 4.13
N TYR A 87 -6.27 12.22 4.19
CA TYR A 87 -5.41 11.04 4.19
C TYR A 87 -5.93 9.96 3.26
N ALA A 88 -5.01 9.26 2.60
CA ALA A 88 -5.29 7.99 1.95
C ALA A 88 -4.50 6.87 2.62
N VAL A 89 -5.12 5.70 2.80
CA VAL A 89 -4.49 4.51 3.37
C VAL A 89 -4.65 3.37 2.38
N LYS A 90 -3.55 2.79 1.89
CA LYS A 90 -3.56 1.56 1.12
C LYS A 90 -3.70 0.37 2.08
N PHE A 91 -4.66 -0.50 1.82
CA PHE A 91 -5.06 -1.61 2.69
C PHE A 91 -5.43 -2.82 1.84
N ASP A 92 -4.78 -3.98 2.07
CA ASP A 92 -5.03 -5.16 1.24
C ASP A 92 -6.34 -5.86 1.62
N GLY A 93 -7.07 -6.33 0.60
CA GLY A 93 -8.36 -7.01 0.76
C GLY A 93 -8.28 -8.45 1.31
N ASP A 94 -7.07 -9.01 1.49
CA ASP A 94 -6.82 -10.40 1.88
C ASP A 94 -6.84 -10.66 3.40
N GLY A 95 -7.13 -9.64 4.20
CA GLY A 95 -7.23 -9.72 5.66
C GLY A 95 -5.88 -9.78 6.40
N GLN A 96 -4.76 -9.50 5.74
CA GLN A 96 -3.45 -9.42 6.41
C GLN A 96 -3.30 -8.16 7.25
N HIS A 97 -3.80 -7.02 6.78
CA HIS A 97 -3.71 -5.76 7.48
C HIS A 97 -4.76 -5.67 8.58
N LEU A 98 -4.38 -5.11 9.73
CA LEU A 98 -5.26 -4.86 10.86
C LEU A 98 -5.77 -3.43 10.81
N ALA A 99 -7.09 -3.24 10.85
CA ALA A 99 -7.72 -1.92 10.82
C ALA A 99 -7.34 -1.07 12.05
N GLU A 100 -7.05 -1.71 13.18
CA GLU A 100 -6.60 -1.09 14.43
C GLU A 100 -5.24 -0.40 14.29
N GLU A 101 -4.41 -0.87 13.37
CA GLU A 101 -3.06 -0.32 13.15
C GLU A 101 -3.07 0.94 12.26
N ILE A 102 -4.21 1.29 11.64
CA ILE A 102 -4.35 2.49 10.80
C ILE A 102 -4.00 3.76 11.61
N ASP A 103 -4.44 3.84 12.87
CA ASP A 103 -4.17 5.02 13.71
C ASP A 103 -2.69 5.27 13.93
N LEU A 104 -1.88 4.21 13.99
CA LEU A 104 -0.43 4.35 14.15
C LEU A 104 0.22 5.04 12.94
N LEU A 105 -0.26 4.70 11.73
CA LEU A 105 0.21 5.32 10.50
C LEU A 105 -0.24 6.78 10.43
N LEU A 106 -1.51 7.04 10.74
CA LEU A 106 -2.07 8.39 10.72
C LEU A 106 -1.40 9.30 11.76
N ALA A 107 -1.10 8.80 12.95
CA ALA A 107 -0.40 9.56 13.99
C ALA A 107 0.99 10.06 13.52
N ALA A 108 1.72 9.25 12.73
CA ALA A 108 3.01 9.67 12.17
C ALA A 108 2.87 10.78 11.11
N LEU A 109 1.74 10.82 10.40
CA LEU A 109 1.43 11.90 9.46
C LEU A 109 0.94 13.16 10.20
N ASP A 110 0.13 12.99 11.25
CA ASP A 110 -0.40 14.08 12.07
C ASP A 110 0.70 14.83 12.82
N SER A 111 1.70 14.11 13.34
CA SER A 111 2.86 14.70 13.99
C SER A 111 3.81 15.43 13.01
N ASN A 112 3.48 15.42 11.72
CA ASN A 112 4.33 15.96 10.64
C ASN A 112 5.74 15.34 10.60
N GLU A 113 5.89 14.10 11.08
CA GLU A 113 7.17 13.38 11.01
C GLU A 113 7.38 12.70 9.66
N ALA A 114 6.31 12.43 8.94
CA ALA A 114 6.33 11.78 7.64
C ALA A 114 5.29 12.38 6.69
N ASP A 115 5.53 12.21 5.40
CA ASP A 115 4.55 12.47 4.33
C ASP A 115 3.90 11.16 3.89
N MET A 116 4.66 10.05 3.96
CA MET A 116 4.19 8.68 3.80
C MET A 116 4.63 7.83 4.98
N ALA A 117 3.70 7.12 5.61
CA ALA A 117 3.96 6.14 6.65
C ALA A 117 3.79 4.72 6.07
N ILE A 118 4.74 3.83 6.38
CA ILE A 118 4.73 2.42 5.96
C ILE A 118 4.56 1.56 7.19
N GLY A 119 3.49 0.74 7.24
CA GLY A 119 3.35 -0.30 8.25
C GLY A 119 4.38 -1.41 7.99
N SER A 120 5.33 -1.57 8.90
CA SER A 120 6.49 -2.44 8.74
C SER A 120 6.46 -3.61 9.70
N ARG A 121 6.74 -4.81 9.17
CA ARG A 121 6.87 -6.07 9.91
C ARG A 121 8.26 -6.25 10.52
N PHE A 122 9.24 -5.41 10.14
CA PHE A 122 10.67 -5.67 10.38
C PHE A 122 11.38 -4.59 11.19
N VAL A 123 10.73 -3.47 11.48
CA VAL A 123 11.34 -2.37 12.26
C VAL A 123 11.46 -2.69 13.75
N SER A 124 10.54 -3.48 14.28
CA SER A 124 10.65 -4.00 15.64
C SER A 124 10.47 -5.53 15.64
N LYS A 125 11.00 -6.21 16.68
CA LYS A 125 10.69 -7.63 16.92
C LYS A 125 9.25 -7.73 17.43
N ILE A 126 8.26 -7.64 16.53
CA ILE A 126 6.89 -7.98 16.86
C ILE A 126 6.80 -9.50 16.79
N ASP A 127 6.44 -10.14 17.91
CA ASP A 127 6.30 -11.59 18.00
C ASP A 127 5.26 -12.10 16.98
N GLY A 128 5.63 -13.14 16.23
CA GLY A 128 4.71 -13.91 15.39
C GLY A 128 5.10 -14.04 13.92
N PHE A 129 5.91 -13.16 13.34
CA PHE A 129 6.26 -13.26 11.92
C PHE A 129 7.55 -14.02 11.68
N LYS A 130 7.44 -15.34 11.40
CA LYS A 130 8.58 -16.19 11.00
C LYS A 130 8.86 -16.04 9.50
N SER A 131 9.91 -15.34 9.15
CA SER A 131 10.36 -15.21 7.76
C SER A 131 11.39 -16.31 7.42
N THR A 132 11.27 -16.92 6.22
CA THR A 132 12.29 -17.86 5.72
C THR A 132 13.62 -17.14 5.49
N TRP A 133 14.74 -17.87 5.53
CA TRP A 133 16.07 -17.28 5.30
C TRP A 133 16.20 -16.63 3.91
N MET A 134 15.62 -17.23 2.86
CA MET A 134 15.59 -16.65 1.51
C MET A 134 14.84 -15.31 1.48
N ARG A 135 13.72 -15.21 2.19
CA ARG A 135 12.97 -13.96 2.30
C ARG A 135 13.79 -12.88 3.01
N ARG A 136 14.54 -13.25 4.06
CA ARG A 136 15.44 -12.31 4.77
C ARG A 136 16.55 -11.80 3.87
N LEU A 137 17.12 -12.65 3.01
CA LEU A 137 18.11 -12.23 2.01
C LEU A 137 17.51 -11.21 1.02
N GLY A 138 16.30 -11.47 0.51
CA GLY A 138 15.60 -10.55 -0.38
C GLY A 138 15.31 -9.19 0.28
N ILE A 139 14.85 -9.21 1.54
CA ILE A 139 14.62 -7.99 2.33
C ILE A 139 15.93 -7.22 2.52
N GLY A 140 17.00 -7.91 2.92
CA GLY A 140 18.33 -7.31 3.08
C GLY A 140 18.85 -6.68 1.79
N PHE A 141 18.65 -7.35 0.65
CA PHE A 141 19.02 -6.85 -0.67
C PHE A 141 18.27 -5.57 -1.04
N PHE A 142 16.95 -5.54 -0.92
CA PHE A 142 16.17 -4.33 -1.27
C PHE A 142 16.43 -3.18 -0.29
N ARG A 143 16.66 -3.48 0.99
CA ARG A 143 17.06 -2.48 1.99
C ARG A 143 18.39 -1.83 1.63
N MET A 144 19.40 -2.65 1.26
CA MET A 144 20.70 -2.17 0.81
C MET A 144 20.58 -1.36 -0.48
N LEU A 145 19.81 -1.85 -1.44
CA LEU A 145 19.60 -1.15 -2.71
C LEU A 145 18.91 0.21 -2.51
N SER A 146 17.88 0.28 -1.66
CA SER A 146 17.23 1.54 -1.30
C SER A 146 18.24 2.54 -0.71
N TRP A 147 19.08 2.08 0.23
CA TRP A 147 20.12 2.90 0.82
C TRP A 147 21.15 3.41 -0.22
N LEU A 148 21.61 2.55 -1.12
CA LEU A 148 22.54 2.94 -2.19
C LEU A 148 21.96 3.99 -3.14
N LEU A 149 20.67 3.86 -3.47
CA LEU A 149 20.00 4.72 -4.45
C LEU A 149 19.53 6.07 -3.85
N THR A 150 19.24 6.12 -2.55
CA THR A 150 18.56 7.27 -1.94
C THR A 150 19.19 7.78 -0.64
N GLY A 151 20.13 7.04 -0.05
CA GLY A 151 20.69 7.32 1.26
C GLY A 151 19.81 6.85 2.44
N GLN A 152 18.57 6.33 2.17
CA GLN A 152 17.68 5.84 3.21
C GLN A 152 17.39 4.34 3.03
N ALA A 153 17.59 3.57 4.11
CA ALA A 153 17.30 2.15 4.15
C ALA A 153 15.86 1.93 4.56
N ILE A 154 15.03 1.33 3.68
CA ILE A 154 13.66 0.91 4.00
C ILE A 154 13.68 -0.58 4.33
N ALA A 155 13.27 -0.94 5.54
CA ALA A 155 13.32 -2.31 6.03
C ALA A 155 12.22 -3.18 5.44
N ASP A 156 11.00 -2.65 5.26
CA ASP A 156 9.88 -3.36 4.64
C ASP A 156 9.43 -2.69 3.32
N SER A 157 10.34 -2.71 2.34
CA SER A 157 10.07 -2.11 1.01
C SER A 157 8.87 -2.71 0.29
N THR A 158 8.44 -3.90 0.68
CA THR A 158 7.34 -4.64 0.02
C THR A 158 6.02 -4.57 0.76
N SER A 159 5.94 -3.78 1.85
CA SER A 159 4.69 -3.61 2.56
C SER A 159 3.68 -2.81 1.73
N GLY A 160 2.48 -3.38 1.55
CA GLY A 160 1.34 -2.71 0.95
C GLY A 160 0.60 -1.79 1.93
N PHE A 161 0.84 -1.91 3.23
CA PHE A 161 0.17 -1.09 4.24
C PHE A 161 0.83 0.29 4.35
N ARG A 162 0.24 1.28 3.72
CA ARG A 162 0.79 2.63 3.58
C ARG A 162 -0.25 3.69 3.84
N ALA A 163 0.16 4.80 4.47
CA ALA A 163 -0.68 5.98 4.61
C ALA A 163 0.04 7.20 4.02
N TYR A 164 -0.74 8.09 3.42
CA TYR A 164 -0.28 9.28 2.72
C TYR A 164 -0.98 10.51 3.30
N ASN A 165 -0.24 11.58 3.59
CA ASN A 165 -0.84 12.89 3.80
C ASN A 165 -1.29 13.50 2.46
N GLN A 166 -1.97 14.64 2.47
CA GLN A 166 -2.53 15.24 1.27
C GLN A 166 -1.46 15.54 0.19
N GLU A 167 -0.28 16.00 0.57
CA GLU A 167 0.81 16.29 -0.39
C GLU A 167 1.38 15.01 -1.00
N ALA A 168 1.59 13.99 -0.18
CA ALA A 168 2.00 12.67 -0.62
C ALA A 168 0.93 12.00 -1.52
N LEU A 169 -0.35 12.15 -1.17
CA LEU A 169 -1.47 11.68 -1.98
C LEU A 169 -1.49 12.33 -3.38
N LYS A 170 -1.31 13.65 -3.47
CA LYS A 170 -1.22 14.37 -4.75
C LYS A 170 -0.09 13.83 -5.62
N PHE A 171 1.05 13.55 -5.01
CA PHE A 171 2.21 12.99 -5.71
C PHE A 171 1.96 11.54 -6.13
N ALA A 172 1.50 10.68 -5.21
CA ALA A 172 1.20 9.29 -5.49
C ALA A 172 0.15 9.15 -6.60
N ALA A 173 -0.96 9.86 -6.51
CA ALA A 173 -2.04 9.81 -7.51
C ALA A 173 -1.59 10.21 -8.93
N ARG A 174 -0.46 10.91 -9.07
CA ARG A 174 0.06 11.35 -10.37
C ARG A 174 1.20 10.50 -10.91
N TYR A 175 1.97 9.88 -10.02
CA TYR A 175 3.22 9.21 -10.36
C TYR A 175 3.32 7.80 -9.80
N TYR A 176 2.19 7.19 -9.45
CA TYR A 176 2.17 5.83 -8.91
C TYR A 176 2.73 4.85 -9.94
N PRO A 177 3.59 3.90 -9.55
CA PRO A 177 4.10 2.88 -10.46
C PRO A 177 2.94 1.96 -10.93
N ALA A 178 2.71 1.92 -12.25
CA ALA A 178 1.51 1.33 -12.83
C ALA A 178 1.50 -0.21 -12.92
N PHE A 179 2.58 -0.91 -12.53
CA PHE A 179 2.69 -2.36 -12.77
C PHE A 179 2.78 -3.18 -11.47
N ASP A 180 3.05 -4.48 -11.64
CA ASP A 180 3.19 -5.42 -10.53
C ASP A 180 4.28 -5.00 -9.54
N TYR A 181 3.98 -5.12 -8.26
CA TYR A 181 4.89 -4.83 -7.14
C TYR A 181 5.40 -3.38 -7.09
N PRO A 182 4.51 -2.40 -7.07
CA PRO A 182 4.86 -0.98 -7.15
C PRO A 182 5.61 -0.45 -5.91
N GLU A 183 5.48 -1.10 -4.77
CA GLU A 183 5.90 -0.58 -3.47
C GLU A 183 7.40 -0.21 -3.39
N PRO A 184 8.35 -1.05 -3.86
CA PRO A 184 9.77 -0.68 -3.79
C PRO A 184 10.13 0.47 -4.72
N GLU A 185 9.52 0.53 -5.92
CA GLU A 185 9.72 1.64 -6.87
C GLU A 185 9.15 2.94 -6.31
N GLU A 186 7.95 2.89 -5.72
CA GLU A 186 7.30 4.01 -5.07
C GLU A 186 8.19 4.63 -3.99
N ASN A 187 8.83 3.81 -3.14
CA ASN A 187 9.75 4.31 -2.11
C ASN A 187 10.86 5.16 -2.73
N ILE A 188 11.47 4.69 -3.83
CA ILE A 188 12.53 5.41 -4.52
C ILE A 188 12.02 6.73 -5.10
N LEU A 189 10.85 6.72 -5.74
CA LEU A 189 10.22 7.93 -6.29
C LEU A 189 9.97 8.97 -5.20
N PHE A 190 9.40 8.57 -4.06
CA PHE A 190 9.15 9.47 -2.93
C PHE A 190 10.43 10.07 -2.39
N LEU A 191 11.44 9.24 -2.08
CA LEU A 191 12.71 9.70 -1.51
C LEU A 191 13.47 10.60 -2.48
N ARG A 192 13.49 10.29 -3.78
CA ARG A 192 14.11 11.13 -4.82
C ARG A 192 13.44 12.49 -4.95
N ASN A 193 12.14 12.57 -4.68
CA ASN A 193 11.37 13.82 -4.67
C ASN A 193 11.29 14.46 -3.28
N LYS A 194 12.17 14.05 -2.34
CA LYS A 194 12.32 14.63 -0.99
C LYS A 194 11.11 14.53 -0.09
N TYR A 195 10.24 13.54 -0.33
CA TYR A 195 9.19 13.17 0.61
C TYR A 195 9.80 12.39 1.78
N ARG A 196 9.27 12.62 2.97
CA ARG A 196 9.71 11.93 4.18
C ARG A 196 8.93 10.64 4.32
N ILE A 197 9.66 9.52 4.37
CA ILE A 197 9.09 8.19 4.62
C ILE A 197 9.46 7.75 6.03
N LYS A 198 8.46 7.29 6.80
CA LYS A 198 8.67 6.67 8.10
C LYS A 198 8.07 5.28 8.15
N GLU A 199 8.84 4.31 8.63
CA GLU A 199 8.35 2.97 8.90
C GLU A 199 7.81 2.89 10.32
N ILE A 200 6.58 2.41 10.46
CA ILE A 200 5.86 2.26 11.73
C ILE A 200 5.73 0.75 12.00
N PRO A 201 6.17 0.28 13.16
CA PRO A 201 5.99 -1.13 13.52
C PRO A 201 4.50 -1.45 13.60
N CYS A 202 4.03 -2.37 12.76
CA CYS A 202 2.63 -2.78 12.69
C CYS A 202 2.51 -4.30 12.78
N ARG A 203 1.52 -4.76 13.52
CA ARG A 203 1.11 -6.17 13.52
C ARG A 203 0.37 -6.47 12.22
N MET A 204 0.59 -7.65 11.70
CA MET A 204 -0.11 -8.14 10.53
C MET A 204 -0.49 -9.60 10.73
N ASN A 205 -1.66 -9.98 10.27
CA ASN A 205 -2.12 -11.36 10.28
C ASN A 205 -1.37 -12.20 9.25
N LEU A 206 -1.37 -13.52 9.46
CA LEU A 206 -1.02 -14.44 8.38
C LEU A 206 -2.14 -14.39 7.34
N ARG A 207 -1.76 -14.45 6.05
CA ARG A 207 -2.73 -14.49 4.95
C ARG A 207 -3.73 -15.62 5.15
N GLN A 208 -5.02 -15.29 5.15
CA GLN A 208 -6.09 -16.24 5.47
C GLN A 208 -6.56 -17.08 4.26
N GLY A 209 -5.92 -16.96 3.09
CA GLY A 209 -6.24 -17.70 1.88
C GLY A 209 -5.38 -17.29 0.69
N GLY A 210 -5.62 -17.91 -0.45
CA GLY A 210 -4.91 -17.63 -1.69
C GLY A 210 -3.51 -18.26 -1.77
N ARG A 211 -2.97 -18.30 -2.99
CA ARG A 211 -1.61 -18.81 -3.25
C ARG A 211 -0.63 -17.65 -3.36
N SER A 212 0.50 -17.73 -2.66
CA SER A 212 1.60 -16.79 -2.85
C SER A 212 2.01 -16.75 -4.32
N SER A 213 2.02 -15.58 -4.92
CA SER A 213 2.40 -15.36 -6.33
C SER A 213 3.88 -15.71 -6.61
N ILE A 214 4.69 -15.87 -5.57
CA ILE A 214 6.15 -16.02 -5.70
C ILE A 214 6.55 -17.45 -5.37
N ARG A 215 6.83 -18.26 -6.39
CA ARG A 215 7.44 -19.60 -6.26
C ARG A 215 8.82 -19.61 -6.93
N SER A 216 9.82 -20.14 -6.25
CA SER A 216 11.19 -20.46 -6.72
C SER A 216 11.77 -19.61 -7.87
N LEU A 217 11.67 -20.04 -9.12
CA LEU A 217 12.17 -19.31 -10.29
C LEU A 217 11.49 -17.94 -10.50
N LYS A 218 10.20 -17.80 -10.13
CA LYS A 218 9.49 -16.53 -10.14
C LYS A 218 10.06 -15.54 -9.11
N ALA A 219 10.66 -16.03 -8.01
CA ALA A 219 11.29 -15.16 -7.01
C ALA A 219 12.54 -14.46 -7.55
N VAL A 220 13.37 -15.16 -8.32
CA VAL A 220 14.55 -14.56 -8.96
C VAL A 220 14.14 -13.51 -10.00
N TYR A 221 13.19 -13.87 -10.86
CA TYR A 221 12.62 -12.92 -11.82
C TYR A 221 12.05 -11.67 -11.13
N TYR A 222 11.29 -11.87 -10.04
CA TYR A 222 10.77 -10.79 -9.22
C TYR A 222 11.90 -9.87 -8.69
N MET A 223 12.95 -10.44 -8.11
CA MET A 223 14.06 -9.66 -7.56
C MET A 223 14.74 -8.82 -8.64
N ILE A 224 15.00 -9.39 -9.84
CA ILE A 224 15.60 -8.67 -10.96
C ILE A 224 14.67 -7.55 -11.44
N LYS A 225 13.38 -7.86 -11.67
CA LYS A 225 12.39 -6.88 -12.14
C LYS A 225 12.30 -5.68 -11.19
N VAL A 226 12.16 -5.95 -9.89
CA VAL A 226 12.02 -4.90 -8.87
C VAL A 226 13.32 -4.10 -8.74
N ALA A 227 14.50 -4.75 -8.76
CA ALA A 227 15.78 -4.04 -8.69
C ALA A 227 15.97 -3.11 -9.89
N LEU A 228 15.60 -3.56 -11.10
CA LEU A 228 15.62 -2.71 -12.29
C LEU A 228 14.64 -1.53 -12.17
N ALA A 229 13.41 -1.77 -11.71
CA ALA A 229 12.43 -0.72 -11.51
C ALA A 229 12.92 0.35 -10.51
N MET A 230 13.45 -0.08 -9.34
CA MET A 230 14.05 0.83 -8.35
C MET A 230 15.21 1.64 -8.96
N THR A 231 16.08 1.00 -9.72
CA THR A 231 17.23 1.67 -10.37
C THR A 231 16.76 2.68 -11.40
N MET A 232 15.81 2.31 -12.25
CA MET A 232 15.23 3.22 -13.25
C MET A 232 14.51 4.40 -12.59
N ALA A 233 13.77 4.17 -11.50
CA ALA A 233 13.16 5.24 -10.74
C ALA A 233 14.20 6.20 -10.13
N ALA A 234 15.34 5.68 -9.66
CA ALA A 234 16.42 6.50 -9.13
C ALA A 234 17.13 7.33 -10.19
N LEU A 235 17.19 6.85 -11.45
CA LEU A 235 17.80 7.57 -12.56
C LEU A 235 16.88 8.64 -13.17
N ARG A 236 15.57 8.57 -12.93
CA ARG A 236 14.64 9.62 -13.37
C ARG A 236 14.97 10.96 -12.69
N PRO A 237 14.93 12.08 -13.40
CA PRO A 237 15.03 13.39 -12.76
C PRO A 237 13.87 13.57 -11.79
N PRO A 238 14.06 14.25 -10.64
CA PRO A 238 12.96 14.61 -9.75
C PRO A 238 11.87 15.35 -10.50
N VAL A 239 10.61 14.92 -10.34
CA VAL A 239 9.47 15.48 -11.10
C VAL A 239 8.83 16.66 -10.38
N CYS A 240 9.09 16.81 -9.09
CA CYS A 240 8.58 17.89 -8.25
C CYS A 240 9.70 18.39 -7.36
N GLU A 241 10.11 19.64 -7.53
CA GLU A 241 10.89 20.33 -6.51
C GLU A 241 9.94 20.72 -5.38
N ARG A 242 9.88 19.93 -4.32
CA ARG A 242 9.24 20.36 -3.09
C ARG A 242 9.96 21.63 -2.62
N LYS A 243 9.31 22.78 -2.74
CA LYS A 243 9.84 24.01 -2.16
C LYS A 243 10.02 23.76 -0.66
N LYS A 244 11.24 23.99 -0.18
CA LYS A 244 11.60 23.89 1.24
C LYS A 244 10.80 24.86 2.09
#